data_34c72c300aafd8522e43fcb107e8d7da
#
_entry.id   34c72c300aafd8522e43fcb107e8d7da
#
_cell.length_a   1.000
_cell.length_b   1.000
_cell.length_c   1.000
_cell.angle_alpha   90.00
_cell.angle_beta   90.00
_cell.angle_gamma   90.00
#
_symmetry.space_group_name_H-M   'P 1'
#
loop_
_entity.id
_entity.type
_entity.pdbx_description
1 polymer ?
#
loop_
_entity_poly.entity_id
_entity_poly.type
_entity_poly.pdbx_seq_one_letter_code
_entity_poly.pdbx_strand_id
1 'polypeptide(L)'
;MTTEELAIKRAKLAKESGIDGVVCSAQEVDKIVEACGTDFITVCPGIRPKSAEVGDQKRVVTPSDAIKKGAHYLVVGRPITKAENPRESAINIVREIENA
;
A
#
# COMPACT_ATOMS: atom_id res chain seq x y z
N MET A 1 3.60 8.18 -21.60
CA MET A 1 2.90 7.30 -20.64
C MET A 1 3.27 7.73 -19.22
N THR A 2 2.26 7.94 -18.37
CA THR A 2 2.48 8.32 -16.97
C THR A 2 2.88 7.10 -16.14
N THR A 3 3.41 7.35 -14.94
CA THR A 3 3.73 6.28 -13.99
C THR A 3 2.48 5.46 -13.67
N GLU A 4 1.35 6.11 -13.48
CA GLU A 4 0.08 5.44 -13.20
C GLU A 4 -0.35 4.56 -14.37
N GLU A 5 -0.31 5.06 -15.59
CA GLU A 5 -0.67 4.29 -16.78
C GLU A 5 0.23 3.07 -16.95
N LEU A 6 1.53 3.23 -16.70
CA LEU A 6 2.49 2.12 -16.78
C LEU A 6 2.21 1.06 -15.71
N ALA A 7 1.91 1.49 -14.49
CA ALA A 7 1.57 0.58 -13.39
C ALA A 7 0.34 -0.26 -13.72
N ILE A 8 -0.70 0.37 -14.26
CA ILE A 8 -1.93 -0.31 -14.67
C ILE A 8 -1.65 -1.32 -15.79
N LYS A 9 -0.88 -0.92 -16.78
CA LYS A 9 -0.52 -1.79 -17.91
C LYS A 9 0.23 -3.03 -17.43
N ARG A 10 1.21 -2.86 -16.55
CA ARG A 10 1.99 -3.95 -15.98
C ARG A 10 1.14 -4.88 -15.13
N ALA A 11 0.23 -4.32 -14.34
CA ALA A 11 -0.68 -5.12 -13.51
C ALA A 11 -1.61 -5.98 -14.36
N LYS A 12 -2.16 -5.42 -15.43
CA LYS A 12 -3.01 -6.17 -16.38
C LYS A 12 -2.24 -7.31 -17.03
N LEU A 13 -1.01 -7.04 -17.45
CA LEU A 13 -0.15 -8.06 -18.06
C LEU A 13 0.16 -9.18 -17.07
N ALA A 14 0.44 -8.84 -15.83
CA ALA A 14 0.70 -9.83 -14.77
C ALA A 14 -0.53 -10.72 -14.56
N LYS A 15 -1.71 -10.12 -14.49
CA LYS A 15 -2.96 -10.86 -14.33
C LYS A 15 -3.21 -11.79 -15.51
N GLU A 16 -3.05 -11.30 -16.72
CA GLU A 16 -3.21 -12.11 -17.94
C GLU A 16 -2.23 -13.28 -18.00
N SER A 17 -1.06 -13.11 -17.39
CA SER A 17 -0.03 -14.15 -17.32
C SER A 17 -0.25 -15.17 -16.22
N GLY A 18 -1.32 -15.03 -15.43
CA GLY A 18 -1.66 -15.97 -14.35
C GLY A 18 -1.02 -15.66 -13.00
N ILE A 19 -0.48 -14.47 -12.83
CA ILE A 19 0.11 -14.03 -11.56
C ILE A 19 -1.01 -13.54 -10.65
N ASP A 20 -0.92 -13.83 -9.36
CA ASP A 20 -2.01 -13.60 -8.39
C ASP A 20 -2.11 -12.15 -7.89
N GLY A 21 -1.06 -11.37 -8.05
CA GLY A 21 -1.07 -10.00 -7.57
C GLY A 21 0.20 -9.24 -7.91
N VAL A 22 0.29 -8.00 -7.42
CA VAL A 22 1.43 -7.12 -7.69
C VAL A 22 1.80 -6.32 -6.45
N VAL A 23 3.07 -5.90 -6.41
CA VAL A 23 3.53 -4.85 -5.51
C VAL A 23 3.35 -3.53 -6.24
N CYS A 24 2.64 -2.60 -5.63
CA CYS A 24 2.33 -1.32 -6.24
C CYS A 24 2.27 -0.20 -5.21
N SER A 25 2.41 1.04 -5.68
CA SER A 25 2.26 2.19 -4.81
C SER A 25 0.81 2.31 -4.33
N ALA A 26 0.62 2.67 -3.06
CA ALA A 26 -0.72 2.92 -2.52
C ALA A 26 -1.41 4.11 -3.21
N GLN A 27 -0.67 4.95 -3.92
CA GLN A 27 -1.28 6.02 -4.69
C GLN A 27 -1.97 5.54 -5.97
N GLU A 28 -1.57 4.37 -6.48
CA GLU A 28 -2.13 3.79 -7.70
C GLU A 28 -3.02 2.57 -7.46
N VAL A 29 -3.08 2.10 -6.22
CA VAL A 29 -3.77 0.83 -5.91
C VAL A 29 -5.24 0.84 -6.29
N ASP A 30 -5.94 1.96 -6.10
CA ASP A 30 -7.35 2.09 -6.47
C ASP A 30 -7.56 1.90 -7.98
N LYS A 31 -6.66 2.42 -8.79
CA LYS A 31 -6.71 2.27 -10.25
C LYS A 31 -6.40 0.85 -10.68
N ILE A 32 -5.48 0.18 -9.99
CA ILE A 32 -5.14 -1.22 -10.27
C ILE A 32 -6.32 -2.12 -9.90
N VAL A 33 -6.96 -1.89 -8.76
CA VAL A 33 -8.15 -2.63 -8.35
C VAL A 33 -9.29 -2.43 -9.36
N GLU A 34 -9.49 -1.20 -9.82
CA GLU A 34 -10.49 -0.90 -10.83
C GLU A 34 -10.24 -1.67 -12.14
N ALA A 35 -8.98 -1.74 -12.55
CA ALA A 35 -8.60 -2.39 -13.82
C ALA A 35 -8.54 -3.92 -13.73
N CYS A 36 -8.12 -4.46 -12.59
CA CYS A 36 -7.83 -5.90 -12.43
C CYS A 36 -8.84 -6.64 -11.56
N GLY A 37 -9.70 -5.94 -10.85
CA GLY A 37 -10.68 -6.55 -9.95
C GLY A 37 -10.19 -6.66 -8.52
N THR A 38 -11.12 -6.88 -7.59
CA THR A 38 -10.85 -6.91 -6.15
C THR A 38 -10.15 -8.21 -5.71
N ASP A 39 -10.17 -9.23 -6.54
CA ASP A 39 -9.53 -10.52 -6.24
C ASP A 39 -8.03 -10.52 -6.57
N PHE A 40 -7.57 -9.55 -7.36
CA PHE A 40 -6.16 -9.43 -7.69
C PHE A 40 -5.42 -8.81 -6.50
N ILE A 41 -4.49 -9.53 -5.91
CA ILE A 41 -3.84 -9.14 -4.66
C ILE A 41 -2.90 -7.94 -4.88
N THR A 42 -2.99 -6.95 -4.00
CA THR A 42 -2.11 -5.80 -4.03
C THR A 42 -1.31 -5.70 -2.73
N VAL A 43 -0.01 -5.48 -2.85
CA VAL A 43 0.91 -5.29 -1.73
C VAL A 43 1.51 -3.90 -1.87
N CYS A 44 1.30 -3.05 -0.88
CA CYS A 44 1.66 -1.64 -0.97
C CYS A 44 2.76 -1.28 0.04
N PRO A 45 3.98 -1.00 -0.42
CA PRO A 45 5.04 -0.49 0.44
C PRO A 45 4.93 1.03 0.63
N GLY A 46 5.80 1.58 1.45
CA GLY A 46 5.87 3.03 1.65
C GLY A 46 4.75 3.59 2.51
N ILE A 47 4.13 2.75 3.33
CA ILE A 47 3.02 3.14 4.18
C ILE A 47 3.56 3.76 5.47
N ARG A 48 2.97 4.88 5.88
CA ARG A 48 3.34 5.56 7.13
C ARG A 48 2.09 6.02 7.86
N PRO A 49 1.96 5.75 9.17
CA PRO A 49 0.85 6.28 9.96
C PRO A 49 0.97 7.81 10.05
N LYS A 50 -0.16 8.47 10.33
CA LYS A 50 -0.22 9.93 10.45
C LYS A 50 0.77 10.49 11.47
N SER A 51 1.05 9.74 12.53
CA SER A 51 1.93 10.16 13.61
C SER A 51 3.41 10.06 13.27
N ALA A 52 3.77 9.37 12.17
CA ALA A 52 5.17 9.20 11.78
C ALA A 52 5.66 10.39 10.95
N GLU A 53 6.97 10.67 11.07
CA GLU A 53 7.59 11.69 10.23
C GLU A 53 7.62 11.23 8.78
N VAL A 54 7.40 12.18 7.86
CA VAL A 54 7.41 11.89 6.43
C VAL A 54 8.81 11.51 5.95
N GLY A 55 9.85 12.12 6.54
CA GLY A 55 11.23 11.85 6.13
C GLY A 55 11.47 12.24 4.69
N ASP A 56 12.14 11.36 3.95
CA ASP A 56 12.46 11.58 2.54
C ASP A 56 11.34 11.17 1.58
N GLN A 57 10.27 10.58 2.07
CA GLN A 57 9.19 10.08 1.23
C GLN A 57 8.20 11.19 0.94
N LYS A 58 8.09 11.54 -0.33
CA LYS A 58 7.16 12.56 -0.81
C LYS A 58 5.76 12.01 -1.11
N ARG A 59 5.66 10.69 -1.33
CA ARG A 59 4.40 10.01 -1.69
C ARG A 59 3.96 9.11 -0.54
N VAL A 60 3.46 9.74 0.50
CA VAL A 60 3.06 9.03 1.72
C VAL A 60 1.56 8.78 1.73
N VAL A 61 1.19 7.54 2.05
CA VAL A 61 -0.21 7.14 2.24
C VAL A 61 -0.30 6.48 3.62
N THR A 62 -1.33 6.80 4.37
CA THR A 62 -1.54 6.20 5.68
C THR A 62 -2.12 4.78 5.54
N PRO A 63 -1.96 3.91 6.55
CA PRO A 63 -2.58 2.58 6.52
C PRO A 63 -4.07 2.63 6.25
N SER A 64 -4.79 3.53 6.91
CA SER A 64 -6.23 3.69 6.71
C SER A 64 -6.56 4.04 5.26
N ASP A 65 -5.85 5.01 4.68
CA ASP A 65 -6.09 5.42 3.29
C ASP A 65 -5.79 4.29 2.31
N ALA A 66 -4.71 3.55 2.53
CA ALA A 66 -4.34 2.44 1.66
C ALA A 66 -5.41 1.34 1.65
N ILE A 67 -5.93 0.98 2.81
CA ILE A 67 -6.99 -0.02 2.93
C ILE A 67 -8.27 0.46 2.25
N LYS A 68 -8.65 1.72 2.45
CA LYS A 68 -9.83 2.30 1.80
C LYS A 68 -9.71 2.32 0.28
N LYS A 69 -8.50 2.45 -0.24
CA LYS A 69 -8.24 2.40 -1.69
C LYS A 69 -8.24 0.99 -2.26
N GLY A 70 -8.25 -0.04 -1.42
CA GLY A 70 -8.32 -1.42 -1.86
C GLY A 70 -7.05 -2.24 -1.70
N ALA A 71 -6.05 -1.73 -0.98
CA ALA A 71 -4.84 -2.49 -0.71
C ALA A 71 -5.16 -3.73 0.13
N HIS A 72 -4.62 -4.87 -0.25
CA HIS A 72 -4.79 -6.11 0.49
C HIS A 72 -3.77 -6.26 1.60
N TYR A 73 -2.51 -5.92 1.33
CA TYR A 73 -1.41 -6.02 2.27
C TYR A 73 -0.57 -4.76 2.26
N LEU A 74 -0.08 -4.37 3.42
CA LEU A 74 0.77 -3.19 3.58
C LEU A 74 2.14 -3.61 4.07
N VAL A 75 3.18 -2.97 3.53
CA VAL A 75 4.55 -3.14 4.01
C VAL A 75 4.93 -1.88 4.75
N VAL A 76 5.26 -2.03 6.02
CA VAL A 76 5.62 -0.91 6.90
C VAL A 76 7.02 -1.18 7.48
N GLY A 77 7.95 -0.32 7.16
CA GLY A 77 9.34 -0.47 7.58
C GLY A 77 9.70 0.46 8.75
N ARG A 78 10.34 1.58 8.43
CA ARG A 78 10.88 2.50 9.43
C ARG A 78 9.89 3.02 10.48
N PRO A 79 8.60 3.23 10.20
CA PRO A 79 7.66 3.63 11.26
C PRO A 79 7.60 2.64 12.42
N ILE A 80 7.95 1.38 12.16
CA ILE A 80 8.04 0.35 13.21
C ILE A 80 9.48 0.23 13.71
N THR A 81 10.43 0.03 12.80
CA THR A 81 11.82 -0.28 13.16
C THR A 81 12.56 0.89 13.83
N LYS A 82 12.15 2.12 13.50
CA LYS A 82 12.74 3.34 14.06
C LYS A 82 11.93 3.94 15.22
N ALA A 83 10.83 3.33 15.60
CA ALA A 83 10.02 3.78 16.73
C ALA A 83 10.73 3.51 18.06
N GLU A 84 10.45 4.33 19.07
CA GLU A 84 10.97 4.08 20.42
C GLU A 84 10.49 2.73 20.96
N ASN A 85 9.24 2.39 20.67
CA ASN A 85 8.65 1.10 21.01
C ASN A 85 8.07 0.47 19.74
N PRO A 86 8.86 -0.35 19.01
CA PRO A 86 8.42 -0.95 17.76
C PRO A 86 7.14 -1.79 17.88
N ARG A 87 6.99 -2.53 18.96
CA ARG A 87 5.81 -3.35 19.19
C ARG A 87 4.55 -2.50 19.30
N GLU A 88 4.60 -1.42 20.08
CA GLU A 88 3.48 -0.52 20.26
C GLU A 88 3.13 0.16 18.95
N SER A 89 4.13 0.59 18.18
CA SER A 89 3.92 1.17 16.87
C SER A 89 3.20 0.19 15.93
N ALA A 90 3.64 -1.06 15.90
CA ALA A 90 3.00 -2.10 15.09
C ALA A 90 1.54 -2.34 15.50
N ILE A 91 1.28 -2.39 16.81
CA ILE A 91 -0.08 -2.57 17.34
C ILE A 91 -0.98 -1.41 16.92
N ASN A 92 -0.48 -0.17 17.01
CA ASN A 92 -1.25 1.00 16.61
C ASN A 92 -1.57 1.00 15.12
N ILE A 93 -0.66 0.53 14.29
CA ILE A 93 -0.89 0.40 12.85
C ILE A 93 -1.97 -0.64 12.57
N VAL A 94 -1.93 -1.79 13.25
CA VAL A 94 -2.97 -2.81 13.11
C VAL A 94 -4.34 -2.26 13.49
N ARG A 95 -4.42 -1.49 14.58
CA ARG A 95 -5.67 -0.84 15.00
C ARG A 95 -6.17 0.15 13.96
N GLU A 96 -5.26 0.90 13.35
CA GLU A 96 -5.62 1.85 12.29
C GLU A 96 -6.20 1.11 11.09
N ILE A 97 -5.63 -0.03 10.71
CA ILE A 97 -6.12 -0.88 9.63
C ILE A 97 -7.52 -1.42 9.95
N GLU A 98 -7.72 -1.92 11.16
CA GLU A 98 -9.00 -2.47 11.59
C GLU A 98 -10.12 -1.42 11.61
N ASN A 99 -9.78 -0.17 11.84
CA ASN A 99 -10.76 0.92 11.90
C ASN A 99 -10.93 1.66 10.56
N ALA A 100 -10.30 1.20 9.54
CA ALA A 100 -10.37 1.84 8.23
C ALA A 100 -11.74 1.66 7.55
#